data_a7510153f4aa83d4ff250e0c0da6ceca
#
_entry.id   a7510153f4aa83d4ff250e0c0da6ceca
#
_cell.length_a   1.000
_cell.length_b   1.000
_cell.length_c   1.000
_cell.angle_alpha   90.00
_cell.angle_beta   90.00
_cell.angle_gamma   90.00
#
_symmetry.space_group_name_H-M   'P 1'
#
loop_
_entity.id
_entity.type
_entity.pdbx_description
1 polymer ?
#
loop_
_entity_poly.entity_id
_entity_poly.type
_entity_poly.pdbx_seq_one_letter_code
_entity_poly.pdbx_strand_id
1 'polypeptide(L)'
;MKVTVDQAFWDLFPTARITVMSLYGIDNTVDEAKDPYFKELLDKGAKRAWEFIDEENYTQSEFVQEWRQAFSKFKTKKGARSSIEALLKRVHQGREFYPINPLVDLYNSVSMAYALPCGGEDMDKLVGGLSLGQAKGGEPFFPLGAEEDSPALEGEIIYYDQEGAVCRCLNWREAQRTMLTEDTKDAIL
;
A
#
# COMPACT_ATOMS: atom_id res chain seq x y z
N MET A 1 -15.29 -12.27 -1.09
CA MET A 1 -15.49 -10.80 -1.26
C MET A 1 -15.48 -10.45 -2.74
N LYS A 2 -16.16 -9.38 -3.19
CA LYS A 2 -16.13 -8.90 -4.58
C LYS A 2 -15.06 -7.81 -4.71
N VAL A 3 -14.21 -7.93 -5.74
CA VAL A 3 -13.25 -6.88 -6.14
C VAL A 3 -13.62 -6.42 -7.54
N THR A 4 -13.69 -5.13 -7.78
CA THR A 4 -14.00 -4.52 -9.08
C THR A 4 -12.95 -3.48 -9.44
N VAL A 5 -12.72 -3.32 -10.75
CA VAL A 5 -11.85 -2.27 -11.28
C VAL A 5 -12.64 -1.49 -12.30
N ASP A 6 -12.74 -0.19 -12.09
CA ASP A 6 -13.52 0.70 -12.95
C ASP A 6 -12.83 0.92 -14.30
N GLN A 7 -13.64 1.20 -15.33
CA GLN A 7 -13.13 1.49 -16.67
C GLN A 7 -12.15 2.69 -16.67
N ALA A 8 -12.43 3.71 -15.84
CA ALA A 8 -11.56 4.88 -15.72
C ALA A 8 -10.11 4.53 -15.31
N PHE A 9 -9.91 3.47 -14.51
CA PHE A 9 -8.57 2.98 -14.20
C PHE A 9 -7.91 2.33 -15.44
N TRP A 10 -8.65 1.48 -16.16
CA TRP A 10 -8.12 0.81 -17.35
C TRP A 10 -7.82 1.79 -18.49
N ASP A 11 -8.56 2.88 -18.59
CA ASP A 11 -8.30 3.94 -19.58
C ASP A 11 -6.95 4.64 -19.34
N LEU A 12 -6.54 4.77 -18.08
CA LEU A 12 -5.24 5.34 -17.68
C LEU A 12 -4.11 4.30 -17.75
N PHE A 13 -4.42 3.05 -17.41
CA PHE A 13 -3.44 1.97 -17.24
C PHE A 13 -3.86 0.68 -17.98
N PRO A 14 -3.94 0.70 -19.31
CA PRO A 14 -4.50 -0.42 -20.10
C PRO A 14 -3.68 -1.71 -20.02
N THR A 15 -2.41 -1.61 -19.61
CA THR A 15 -1.51 -2.77 -19.48
C THR A 15 -1.23 -3.16 -18.04
N ALA A 16 -1.86 -2.48 -17.07
CA ALA A 16 -1.66 -2.78 -15.66
C ALA A 16 -2.05 -4.23 -15.32
N ARG A 17 -1.39 -4.77 -14.33
CA ARG A 17 -1.75 -6.06 -13.73
C ARG A 17 -1.95 -5.83 -12.24
N ILE A 18 -3.07 -6.31 -11.72
CA ILE A 18 -3.41 -6.24 -10.32
C ILE A 18 -3.53 -7.68 -9.83
N THR A 19 -2.68 -8.04 -8.88
CA THR A 19 -2.78 -9.32 -8.21
C THR A 19 -3.55 -9.10 -6.92
N VAL A 20 -4.57 -9.90 -6.70
CA VAL A 20 -5.40 -9.87 -5.50
C VAL A 20 -5.28 -11.23 -4.81
N MET A 21 -4.98 -11.21 -3.53
CA MET A 21 -4.92 -12.41 -2.69
C MET A 21 -5.89 -12.26 -1.52
N SER A 22 -6.80 -13.21 -1.36
CA SER A 22 -7.67 -13.29 -0.18
C SER A 22 -7.12 -14.34 0.78
N LEU A 23 -6.93 -13.96 2.02
CA LEU A 23 -6.44 -14.81 3.11
C LEU A 23 -7.56 -14.97 4.13
N TYR A 24 -7.77 -16.19 4.62
CA TYR A 24 -8.83 -16.50 5.55
C TYR A 24 -8.29 -17.24 6.78
N GLY A 25 -8.82 -16.89 7.95
CA GLY A 25 -8.46 -17.53 9.21
C GLY A 25 -6.99 -17.37 9.60
N ILE A 26 -6.38 -16.22 9.23
CA ILE A 26 -4.98 -15.95 9.60
C ILE A 26 -4.84 -15.65 11.09
N ASP A 27 -3.65 -15.89 11.60
CA ASP A 27 -3.22 -15.40 12.92
C ASP A 27 -2.28 -14.20 12.70
N ASN A 28 -2.82 -13.00 12.91
CA ASN A 28 -2.08 -11.75 12.81
C ASN A 28 -1.69 -11.18 14.19
N THR A 29 -1.79 -12.00 15.23
CA THR A 29 -1.47 -11.61 16.61
C THR A 29 -0.01 -11.17 16.72
N VAL A 30 0.20 -10.02 17.35
CA VAL A 30 1.54 -9.51 17.67
C VAL A 30 2.13 -10.32 18.82
N ASP A 31 3.31 -10.88 18.60
CA ASP A 31 4.03 -11.70 19.58
C ASP A 31 5.51 -11.29 19.55
N GLU A 32 5.95 -10.58 20.56
CA GLU A 32 7.34 -10.09 20.67
C GLU A 32 8.38 -11.22 20.55
N ALA A 33 8.02 -12.44 20.92
CA ALA A 33 8.91 -13.60 20.74
C ALA A 33 9.20 -13.92 19.25
N LYS A 34 8.33 -13.49 18.36
CA LYS A 34 8.47 -13.66 16.90
C LYS A 34 9.14 -12.45 16.22
N ASP A 35 9.33 -11.33 16.92
CA ASP A 35 9.94 -10.12 16.36
C ASP A 35 11.30 -10.37 15.70
N PRO A 36 12.21 -11.21 16.24
CA PRO A 36 13.47 -11.51 15.57
C PRO A 36 13.29 -12.14 14.18
N TYR A 37 12.26 -12.99 14.01
CA TYR A 37 11.94 -13.59 12.72
C TYR A 37 11.44 -12.56 11.70
N PHE A 38 10.48 -11.71 12.08
CA PHE A 38 9.96 -10.67 11.20
C PHE A 38 11.01 -9.59 10.91
N LYS A 39 11.83 -9.23 11.89
CA LYS A 39 12.96 -8.33 11.68
C LYS A 39 13.94 -8.88 10.65
N GLU A 40 14.26 -10.18 10.71
CA GLU A 40 15.13 -10.83 9.72
C GLU A 40 14.52 -10.81 8.32
N LEU A 41 13.20 -11.01 8.18
CA LEU A 41 12.50 -10.90 6.89
C LEU A 41 12.58 -9.49 6.31
N LEU A 42 12.29 -8.49 7.14
CA LEU A 42 12.39 -7.08 6.74
C LEU A 42 13.80 -6.70 6.33
N ASP A 43 14.82 -7.14 7.08
CA ASP A 43 16.24 -6.89 6.75
C ASP A 43 16.66 -7.58 5.45
N LYS A 44 16.19 -8.80 5.19
CA LYS A 44 16.41 -9.50 3.91
C LYS A 44 15.76 -8.75 2.75
N GLY A 45 14.52 -8.27 2.94
CA GLY A 45 13.83 -7.44 1.95
C GLY A 45 14.59 -6.14 1.68
N ALA A 46 14.99 -5.44 2.73
CA ALA A 46 15.76 -4.19 2.62
C ALA A 46 17.13 -4.40 1.94
N LYS A 47 17.82 -5.50 2.25
CA LYS A 47 19.08 -5.85 1.59
C LYS A 47 18.89 -6.08 0.09
N ARG A 48 17.83 -6.80 -0.29
CA ARG A 48 17.54 -7.07 -1.69
C ARG A 48 17.05 -5.82 -2.44
N ALA A 49 16.41 -4.88 -1.75
CA ALA A 49 15.97 -3.62 -2.34
C ALA A 49 17.10 -2.83 -3.00
N TRP A 50 18.35 -3.01 -2.57
CA TRP A 50 19.51 -2.36 -3.19
C TRP A 50 19.75 -2.78 -4.66
N GLU A 51 19.22 -3.91 -5.10
CA GLU A 51 19.23 -4.32 -6.52
C GLU A 51 18.43 -3.35 -7.41
N PHE A 52 17.54 -2.54 -6.83
CA PHE A 52 16.59 -1.64 -7.49
C PHE A 52 16.84 -0.16 -7.20
N ILE A 53 17.84 0.15 -6.37
CA ILE A 53 18.14 1.52 -5.92
C ILE A 53 19.40 2.03 -6.61
N ASP A 54 19.28 3.22 -7.22
CA ASP A 54 20.46 3.99 -7.62
C ASP A 54 21.15 4.52 -6.37
N GLU A 55 22.40 4.09 -6.15
CA GLU A 55 23.16 4.39 -4.94
C GLU A 55 23.45 5.88 -4.76
N GLU A 56 23.66 6.62 -5.84
CA GLU A 56 23.95 8.05 -5.79
C GLU A 56 22.68 8.85 -5.58
N ASN A 57 21.57 8.45 -6.24
CA ASN A 57 20.31 9.17 -6.18
C ASN A 57 19.12 8.24 -6.36
N TYR A 58 18.55 7.74 -5.26
CA TYR A 58 17.39 6.83 -5.30
C TYR A 58 16.24 7.34 -6.18
N THR A 59 16.12 8.67 -6.38
CA THR A 59 15.06 9.24 -7.23
C THR A 59 15.28 8.96 -8.72
N GLN A 60 16.46 8.52 -9.13
CA GLN A 60 16.78 8.10 -10.50
C GLN A 60 16.58 6.60 -10.72
N SER A 61 16.33 5.85 -9.65
CA SER A 61 16.01 4.43 -9.76
C SER A 61 14.85 4.20 -10.73
N GLU A 62 14.98 3.23 -11.62
CA GLU A 62 14.00 2.92 -12.68
C GLU A 62 12.59 2.74 -12.11
N PHE A 63 12.44 1.91 -11.09
CA PHE A 63 11.16 1.64 -10.42
C PHE A 63 10.53 2.90 -9.79
N VAL A 64 11.36 3.78 -9.21
CA VAL A 64 10.87 5.05 -8.66
C VAL A 64 10.34 5.95 -9.78
N GLN A 65 11.05 6.01 -10.90
CA GLN A 65 10.63 6.81 -12.06
C GLN A 65 9.36 6.29 -12.71
N GLU A 66 9.21 4.97 -12.84
CA GLU A 66 8.00 4.35 -13.37
C GLU A 66 6.77 4.71 -12.52
N TRP A 67 6.88 4.60 -11.19
CA TRP A 67 5.78 4.97 -10.30
C TRP A 67 5.47 6.46 -10.30
N ARG A 68 6.48 7.32 -10.41
CA ARG A 68 6.27 8.77 -10.57
C ARG A 68 5.57 9.10 -11.88
N GLN A 69 5.90 8.42 -12.97
CA GLN A 69 5.19 8.55 -14.25
C GLN A 69 3.74 8.08 -14.12
N ALA A 70 3.48 6.96 -13.43
CA ALA A 70 2.12 6.51 -13.16
C ALA A 70 1.33 7.56 -12.37
N PHE A 71 1.91 8.10 -11.30
CA PHE A 71 1.28 9.13 -10.46
C PHE A 71 1.05 10.47 -11.20
N SER A 72 1.76 10.74 -12.28
CA SER A 72 1.53 11.93 -13.13
C SER A 72 0.29 11.84 -14.00
N LYS A 73 -0.29 10.64 -14.17
CA LYS A 73 -1.45 10.42 -15.05
C LYS A 73 -2.81 10.75 -14.42
N PHE A 74 -2.85 10.99 -13.11
CA PHE A 74 -4.09 11.28 -12.39
C PHE A 74 -3.88 12.35 -11.32
N LYS A 75 -4.97 12.88 -10.78
CA LYS A 75 -4.90 13.85 -9.69
C LYS A 75 -4.30 13.22 -8.44
N THR A 76 -3.35 13.89 -7.80
CA THR A 76 -2.73 13.44 -6.55
C THR A 76 -2.77 14.51 -5.47
N LYS A 77 -2.80 14.10 -4.20
CA LYS A 77 -2.55 15.02 -3.08
C LYS A 77 -1.08 15.46 -3.11
N LYS A 78 -0.83 16.70 -2.76
CA LYS A 78 0.55 17.24 -2.69
C LYS A 78 1.43 16.35 -1.79
N GLY A 79 2.52 15.86 -2.34
CA GLY A 79 3.48 15.00 -1.64
C GLY A 79 3.12 13.51 -1.63
N ALA A 80 2.01 13.12 -2.27
CA ALA A 80 1.70 11.71 -2.46
C ALA A 80 2.75 11.03 -3.36
N ARG A 81 3.09 9.82 -3.01
CA ARG A 81 4.03 8.96 -3.73
C ARG A 81 3.64 7.50 -3.54
N SER A 82 4.10 6.62 -4.41
CA SER A 82 3.90 5.18 -4.24
C SER A 82 4.50 4.69 -2.92
N SER A 83 3.85 3.70 -2.30
CA SER A 83 4.34 3.03 -1.08
C SER A 83 5.75 2.46 -1.27
N ILE A 84 6.03 1.87 -2.44
CA ILE A 84 7.35 1.34 -2.73
C ILE A 84 8.42 2.45 -2.80
N GLU A 85 8.11 3.62 -3.36
CA GLU A 85 9.06 4.75 -3.32
C GLU A 85 9.39 5.15 -1.88
N ALA A 86 8.41 5.09 -0.98
CA ALA A 86 8.63 5.40 0.43
C ALA A 86 9.55 4.36 1.11
N LEU A 87 9.37 3.07 0.80
CA LEU A 87 10.20 1.99 1.33
C LEU A 87 11.64 2.08 0.78
N LEU A 88 11.81 2.21 -0.54
CA LEU A 88 13.14 2.33 -1.17
C LEU A 88 13.90 3.55 -0.65
N LYS A 89 13.21 4.68 -0.43
CA LYS A 89 13.81 5.86 0.20
C LYS A 89 14.33 5.57 1.61
N ARG A 90 13.58 4.83 2.42
CA ARG A 90 14.03 4.46 3.78
C ARG A 90 15.26 3.55 3.72
N VAL A 91 15.28 2.58 2.79
CA VAL A 91 16.46 1.73 2.57
C VAL A 91 17.66 2.57 2.17
N HIS A 92 17.54 3.44 1.17
CA HIS A 92 18.62 4.32 0.72
C HIS A 92 19.16 5.23 1.85
N GLN A 93 18.30 5.64 2.78
CA GLN A 93 18.69 6.44 3.95
C GLN A 93 19.31 5.63 5.09
N GLY A 94 19.46 4.31 4.93
CA GLY A 94 19.97 3.42 5.97
C GLY A 94 19.06 3.33 7.20
N ARG A 95 17.75 3.59 7.04
CA ARG A 95 16.80 3.50 8.15
C ARG A 95 16.41 2.06 8.40
N GLU A 96 16.41 1.67 9.65
CA GLU A 96 15.97 0.34 10.07
C GLU A 96 14.45 0.18 9.94
N PHE A 97 14.04 -1.07 9.74
CA PHE A 97 12.66 -1.51 9.78
C PHE A 97 12.43 -2.33 11.04
N TYR A 98 11.32 -2.09 11.71
CA TYR A 98 10.91 -2.81 12.92
C TYR A 98 9.57 -3.48 12.68
N PRO A 99 9.32 -4.66 13.29
CA PRO A 99 8.05 -5.35 13.20
C PRO A 99 6.87 -4.46 13.62
N ILE A 100 5.75 -4.64 12.93
CA ILE A 100 4.48 -3.95 13.18
C ILE A 100 3.41 -4.98 13.53
N ASN A 101 3.12 -5.86 12.61
CA ASN A 101 2.34 -7.07 12.77
C ASN A 101 2.70 -8.08 11.67
N PRO A 102 2.42 -9.38 11.86
CA PRO A 102 2.90 -10.43 10.96
C PRO A 102 2.62 -10.19 9.48
N LEU A 103 1.39 -9.80 9.12
CA LEU A 103 1.01 -9.66 7.72
C LEU A 103 1.63 -8.41 7.08
N VAL A 104 1.67 -7.29 7.80
CA VAL A 104 2.33 -6.05 7.34
C VAL A 104 3.82 -6.29 7.11
N ASP A 105 4.48 -7.00 8.02
CA ASP A 105 5.92 -7.26 7.92
C ASP A 105 6.23 -8.19 6.74
N LEU A 106 5.39 -9.22 6.53
CA LEU A 106 5.50 -10.12 5.39
C LEU A 106 5.36 -9.35 4.07
N TYR A 107 4.29 -8.59 3.86
CA TYR A 107 4.12 -7.91 2.58
C TYR A 107 5.12 -6.77 2.37
N ASN A 108 5.56 -6.06 3.42
CA ASN A 108 6.62 -5.06 3.31
C ASN A 108 7.97 -5.69 2.93
N SER A 109 8.29 -6.87 3.49
CA SER A 109 9.51 -7.59 3.11
C SER A 109 9.49 -8.00 1.64
N VAL A 110 8.34 -8.48 1.15
CA VAL A 110 8.14 -8.84 -0.27
C VAL A 110 8.16 -7.59 -1.16
N SER A 111 7.47 -6.52 -0.74
CA SER A 111 7.46 -5.24 -1.45
C SER A 111 8.88 -4.72 -1.70
N MET A 112 9.71 -4.71 -0.66
CA MET A 112 11.11 -4.30 -0.79
C MET A 112 11.94 -5.28 -1.65
N ALA A 113 11.73 -6.59 -1.47
CA ALA A 113 12.51 -7.61 -2.16
C ALA A 113 12.26 -7.66 -3.67
N TYR A 114 11.15 -7.11 -4.15
CA TYR A 114 10.76 -7.13 -5.58
C TYR A 114 10.47 -5.74 -6.15
N ALA A 115 10.67 -4.68 -5.37
CA ALA A 115 10.37 -3.29 -5.73
C ALA A 115 8.92 -3.09 -6.24
N LEU A 116 7.95 -3.80 -5.63
CA LEU A 116 6.54 -3.75 -5.99
C LEU A 116 5.71 -3.18 -4.83
N PRO A 117 4.73 -2.28 -5.10
CA PRO A 117 3.80 -1.87 -4.05
C PRO A 117 2.95 -3.07 -3.61
N CYS A 118 2.86 -3.24 -2.31
CA CYS A 118 1.90 -4.14 -1.68
C CYS A 118 1.11 -3.35 -0.64
N GLY A 119 -0.14 -3.69 -0.46
CA GLY A 119 -1.01 -3.15 0.57
C GLY A 119 -1.96 -4.24 1.05
N GLY A 120 -2.59 -4.04 2.18
CA GLY A 120 -3.51 -5.02 2.75
C GLY A 120 -4.58 -4.39 3.60
N GLU A 121 -5.79 -4.95 3.50
CA GLU A 121 -6.97 -4.49 4.21
C GLU A 121 -7.64 -5.64 4.97
N ASP A 122 -8.24 -5.30 6.10
CA ASP A 122 -9.09 -6.19 6.87
C ASP A 122 -10.42 -6.39 6.14
N MET A 123 -10.72 -7.61 5.71
CA MET A 123 -11.90 -7.91 4.90
C MET A 123 -13.21 -7.70 5.69
N ASP A 124 -13.19 -7.86 7.00
CA ASP A 124 -14.36 -7.67 7.85
C ASP A 124 -14.72 -6.19 8.05
N LYS A 125 -13.80 -5.30 7.72
CA LYS A 125 -14.00 -3.84 7.77
C LYS A 125 -14.44 -3.24 6.45
N LEU A 126 -14.39 -4.00 5.35
CA LEU A 126 -14.81 -3.54 4.02
C LEU A 126 -16.33 -3.68 3.85
N VAL A 127 -16.98 -2.63 3.37
CA VAL A 127 -18.43 -2.60 3.19
C VAL A 127 -18.80 -2.68 1.71
N GLY A 128 -19.50 -3.74 1.31
CA GLY A 128 -19.98 -3.93 -0.05
C GLY A 128 -18.92 -4.37 -1.08
N GLY A 129 -17.73 -4.71 -0.62
CA GLY A 129 -16.59 -5.14 -1.46
C GLY A 129 -15.59 -4.02 -1.70
N LEU A 130 -14.53 -4.32 -2.46
CA LEU A 130 -13.43 -3.38 -2.75
C LEU A 130 -13.46 -2.99 -4.21
N SER A 131 -13.40 -1.71 -4.50
CA SER A 131 -13.33 -1.17 -5.86
C SER A 131 -12.06 -0.35 -6.05
N LEU A 132 -11.47 -0.42 -7.25
CA LEU A 132 -10.39 0.45 -7.69
C LEU A 132 -10.91 1.32 -8.83
N GLY A 133 -10.83 2.63 -8.69
CA GLY A 133 -11.34 3.54 -9.71
C GLY A 133 -11.00 5.00 -9.45
N GLN A 134 -11.67 5.88 -10.17
CA GLN A 134 -11.48 7.31 -10.06
C GLN A 134 -12.43 7.93 -9.03
N ALA A 135 -11.87 8.67 -8.09
CA ALA A 135 -12.62 9.42 -7.09
C ALA A 135 -13.48 10.52 -7.72
N LYS A 136 -14.70 10.66 -7.20
CA LYS A 136 -15.61 11.78 -7.52
C LYS A 136 -15.27 13.04 -6.74
N GLY A 137 -14.47 12.89 -5.69
CA GLY A 137 -14.10 13.92 -4.74
C GLY A 137 -15.02 13.94 -3.53
N GLY A 138 -14.41 14.04 -2.36
CA GLY A 138 -15.12 14.07 -1.10
C GLY A 138 -15.35 12.73 -0.43
N GLU A 139 -14.86 11.61 -1.01
CA GLU A 139 -14.90 10.31 -0.34
C GLU A 139 -14.14 10.40 1.01
N PRO A 140 -14.82 10.09 2.14
CA PRO A 140 -14.22 10.18 3.47
C PRO A 140 -12.95 9.33 3.57
N PHE A 141 -11.92 9.87 4.22
CA PHE A 141 -10.67 9.17 4.38
C PHE A 141 -9.89 9.69 5.60
N PHE A 142 -9.79 8.88 6.62
CA PHE A 142 -8.92 9.13 7.77
C PHE A 142 -7.60 8.38 7.55
N PRO A 143 -6.49 9.08 7.23
CA PRO A 143 -5.20 8.44 7.08
C PRO A 143 -4.75 7.77 8.37
N LEU A 144 -3.98 6.70 8.27
CA LEU A 144 -3.39 6.05 9.44
C LEU A 144 -2.64 7.07 10.30
N GLY A 145 -3.02 7.14 11.59
CA GLY A 145 -2.42 8.06 12.56
C GLY A 145 -2.89 9.51 12.47
N ALA A 146 -3.93 9.82 11.68
CA ALA A 146 -4.52 11.15 11.62
C ALA A 146 -5.81 11.25 12.45
N GLU A 147 -6.04 12.43 13.01
CA GLU A 147 -7.26 12.76 13.75
C GLU A 147 -8.32 13.45 12.88
N GLU A 148 -7.91 13.94 11.71
CA GLU A 148 -8.76 14.71 10.80
C GLU A 148 -9.05 13.93 9.51
N ASP A 149 -10.28 14.12 9.01
CA ASP A 149 -10.67 13.65 7.69
C ASP A 149 -9.84 14.36 6.61
N SER A 150 -9.38 13.59 5.65
CA SER A 150 -8.62 14.07 4.50
C SER A 150 -9.18 13.44 3.23
N PRO A 151 -10.39 13.89 2.81
CA PRO A 151 -11.14 13.22 1.76
C PRO A 151 -10.38 13.17 0.43
N ALA A 152 -10.74 12.19 -0.39
CA ALA A 152 -10.17 12.06 -1.72
C ALA A 152 -10.49 13.28 -2.58
N LEU A 153 -9.56 13.66 -3.45
CA LEU A 153 -9.76 14.73 -4.42
C LEU A 153 -10.41 14.17 -5.69
N GLU A 154 -11.26 14.95 -6.32
CA GLU A 154 -11.82 14.60 -7.64
C GLU A 154 -10.70 14.26 -8.62
N GLY A 155 -10.81 13.09 -9.27
CA GLY A 155 -9.83 12.63 -10.23
C GLY A 155 -8.63 11.87 -9.66
N GLU A 156 -8.55 11.66 -8.34
CA GLU A 156 -7.60 10.69 -7.77
C GLU A 156 -7.96 9.26 -8.21
N ILE A 157 -6.96 8.40 -8.34
CA ILE A 157 -7.19 6.95 -8.39
C ILE A 157 -7.13 6.43 -6.97
N ILE A 158 -8.19 5.76 -6.53
CA ILE A 158 -8.37 5.27 -5.17
C ILE A 158 -8.88 3.84 -5.14
N TYR A 159 -8.53 3.12 -4.08
CA TYR A 159 -9.35 2.00 -3.64
C TYR A 159 -10.45 2.54 -2.73
N TYR A 160 -11.65 2.04 -2.90
CA TYR A 160 -12.82 2.50 -2.17
C TYR A 160 -13.85 1.38 -1.96
N ASP A 161 -14.70 1.57 -0.98
CA ASP A 161 -15.88 0.76 -0.72
C ASP A 161 -17.13 1.64 -0.60
N GLN A 162 -18.22 1.12 -0.02
CA GLN A 162 -19.47 1.91 0.12
C GLN A 162 -19.37 3.03 1.16
N GLU A 163 -18.40 3.00 2.06
CA GLU A 163 -18.24 4.01 3.12
C GLU A 163 -17.23 5.11 2.78
N GLY A 164 -16.32 4.86 1.82
CA GLY A 164 -15.35 5.89 1.44
C GLY A 164 -14.06 5.34 0.85
N ALA A 165 -13.04 6.17 0.83
CA ALA A 165 -11.74 5.75 0.34
C ALA A 165 -11.07 4.80 1.34
N VAL A 166 -10.52 3.72 0.80
CA VAL A 166 -9.75 2.69 1.50
C VAL A 166 -8.27 2.94 1.36
N CYS A 167 -7.81 3.21 0.13
CA CYS A 167 -6.44 3.65 -0.12
C CYS A 167 -6.44 4.80 -1.13
N ARG A 168 -5.77 5.92 -0.81
CA ARG A 168 -5.70 7.10 -1.67
C ARG A 168 -4.47 7.12 -2.57
N CYS A 169 -4.62 7.84 -3.69
CA CYS A 169 -3.59 8.00 -4.72
C CYS A 169 -2.98 6.63 -5.09
N LEU A 170 -3.83 5.70 -5.52
CA LEU A 170 -3.52 4.35 -6.00
C LEU A 170 -2.95 3.44 -4.90
N ASN A 171 -1.78 3.74 -4.38
CA ASN A 171 -1.10 2.95 -3.34
C ASN A 171 -0.25 3.85 -2.43
N TRP A 172 -0.74 5.05 -2.14
CA TRP A 172 0.00 5.99 -1.29
C TRP A 172 -0.21 5.75 0.19
N ARG A 173 -1.46 5.71 0.65
CA ARG A 173 -1.83 5.56 2.06
C ARG A 173 -3.16 4.85 2.22
N GLU A 174 -3.23 4.01 3.23
CA GLU A 174 -4.41 3.27 3.66
C GLU A 174 -5.20 4.03 4.71
N ALA A 175 -6.51 3.74 4.78
CA ALA A 175 -7.41 4.30 5.78
C ALA A 175 -7.26 3.57 7.13
N GLN A 176 -7.44 4.31 8.23
CA GLN A 176 -7.49 3.68 9.57
C GLN A 176 -8.61 2.66 9.71
N ARG A 177 -9.75 2.91 9.05
CA ARG A 177 -10.96 2.09 9.18
C ARG A 177 -10.73 0.64 8.75
N THR A 178 -10.00 0.44 7.69
CA THR A 178 -9.79 -0.87 7.04
C THR A 178 -8.41 -1.46 7.29
N MET A 179 -7.58 -0.78 8.07
CA MET A 179 -6.21 -1.22 8.35
C MET A 179 -6.16 -2.61 8.99
N LEU A 180 -5.10 -3.34 8.69
CA LEU A 180 -4.77 -4.60 9.34
C LEU A 180 -4.39 -4.36 10.81
N THR A 181 -5.00 -5.14 11.69
CA THR A 181 -4.74 -5.13 13.13
C THR A 181 -4.37 -6.54 13.60
N GLU A 182 -3.95 -6.68 14.85
CA GLU A 182 -3.69 -7.99 15.46
C GLU A 182 -4.93 -8.88 15.53
N ASP A 183 -6.13 -8.29 15.51
CA ASP A 183 -7.41 -9.01 15.50
C ASP A 183 -7.86 -9.46 14.12
N THR A 184 -7.21 -9.01 13.05
CA THR A 184 -7.56 -9.35 11.67
C THR A 184 -7.46 -10.86 11.44
N LYS A 185 -8.55 -11.46 10.97
CA LYS A 185 -8.64 -12.91 10.64
C LYS A 185 -8.74 -13.15 9.14
N ASP A 186 -9.42 -12.28 8.44
CA ASP A 186 -9.59 -12.37 7.00
C ASP A 186 -9.05 -11.09 6.36
N ALA A 187 -8.11 -11.25 5.44
CA ALA A 187 -7.41 -10.13 4.82
C ALA A 187 -7.40 -10.23 3.29
N ILE A 188 -7.31 -9.09 2.64
CA ILE A 188 -7.06 -8.96 1.22
C ILE A 188 -5.75 -8.19 1.00
N LEU A 189 -4.89 -8.72 0.14
CA LEU A 189 -3.66 -8.08 -0.31
C LEU A 189 -3.75 -7.74 -1.79
#